data_b212832d982d9746ab4f5e8bcdaea7ff
#
_entry.id   b212832d982d9746ab4f5e8bcdaea7ff
#
_cell.length_a   1.000
_cell.length_b   1.000
_cell.length_c   1.000
_cell.angle_alpha   90.00
_cell.angle_beta   90.00
_cell.angle_gamma   90.00
#
_symmetry.space_group_name_H-M   'P 1'
#
loop_
_entity.id
_entity.type
_entity.pdbx_description
1 polymer ?
#
loop_
_entity_poly.entity_id
_entity_poly.type
_entity_poly.pdbx_seq_one_letter_code
_entity_poly.pdbx_strand_id
1 'polypeptide(L)'
;CLLSRGLGDVYKRQMLKSGLQVFMVSWRNPDPRHREWGLSSYVQALEEALNACRSISGNRDPNLMGACAGGLTMAALQGHLQAKQQLRRVRSATYLVSLLDSKFESPASLFADEQTIEAAKRRSYQRGVLDGGEVARIFAWMRPNDLIWNYWVNNYLLGKTPPAFDILY
;
A
#
# COMPACT_ATOMS: atom_id res chain seq x y z
N CYS A 1 -6.88 1.39 -6.84
CA CYS A 1 -6.66 2.23 -5.68
C CYS A 1 -8.00 2.69 -5.06
N LEU A 2 -8.70 1.78 -4.36
CA LEU A 2 -9.97 2.08 -3.67
C LEU A 2 -9.78 2.84 -2.34
N LEU A 3 -8.56 2.93 -1.84
CA LEU A 3 -8.23 3.67 -0.62
C LEU A 3 -8.24 5.20 -0.77
N SER A 4 -8.35 5.73 -1.99
CA SER A 4 -8.31 7.18 -2.21
C SER A 4 -9.66 7.88 -2.07
N ARG A 5 -10.79 7.17 -2.02
CA ARG A 5 -12.13 7.78 -1.99
C ARG A 5 -12.77 7.92 -0.60
N GLY A 6 -12.09 7.44 0.44
CA GLY A 6 -12.58 7.49 1.81
C GLY A 6 -11.63 8.26 2.73
N LEU A 7 -11.06 7.55 3.70
CA LEU A 7 -10.14 8.09 4.71
C LEU A 7 -8.95 8.83 4.10
N GLY A 8 -8.37 8.32 3.00
CA GLY A 8 -7.25 8.98 2.35
C GLY A 8 -7.53 10.41 1.91
N ASP A 9 -8.78 10.73 1.56
CA ASP A 9 -9.16 12.10 1.17
C ASP A 9 -9.32 13.01 2.40
N VAL A 10 -9.74 12.48 3.53
CA VAL A 10 -9.83 13.23 4.80
C VAL A 10 -8.44 13.64 5.28
N TYR A 11 -7.50 12.71 5.33
CA TYR A 11 -6.12 13.01 5.74
C TYR A 11 -5.43 14.02 4.81
N LYS A 12 -5.58 13.84 3.49
CA LYS A 12 -5.03 14.80 2.51
C LYS A 12 -5.59 16.20 2.71
N ARG A 13 -6.91 16.32 2.84
CA ARG A 13 -7.56 17.61 3.08
C ARG A 13 -7.08 18.25 4.38
N GLN A 14 -6.88 17.45 5.42
CA GLN A 14 -6.40 17.96 6.70
C GLN A 14 -4.97 18.46 6.62
N MET A 15 -4.07 17.72 5.95
CA MET A 15 -2.71 18.17 5.69
C MET A 15 -2.66 19.48 4.89
N LEU A 16 -3.48 19.56 3.82
CA LEU A 16 -3.60 20.79 3.02
C LEU A 16 -4.14 21.97 3.83
N LYS A 17 -5.18 21.75 4.66
CA LYS A 17 -5.72 22.79 5.56
C LYS A 17 -4.70 23.23 6.62
N SER A 18 -3.76 22.37 6.99
CA SER A 18 -2.64 22.70 7.88
C SER A 18 -1.49 23.42 7.18
N GLY A 19 -1.67 23.83 5.92
CA GLY A 19 -0.68 24.58 5.15
C GLY A 19 0.46 23.71 4.58
N LEU A 20 0.31 22.37 4.59
CA LEU A 20 1.30 21.48 4.00
C LEU A 20 1.07 21.31 2.50
N GLN A 21 2.14 21.34 1.73
CA GLN A 21 2.12 20.90 0.34
C GLN A 21 2.15 19.37 0.31
N VAL A 22 1.17 18.74 -0.33
CA VAL A 22 1.01 17.29 -0.34
C VAL A 22 1.16 16.75 -1.76
N PHE A 23 2.02 15.77 -1.92
CA PHE A 23 2.18 14.97 -3.13
C PHE A 23 1.70 13.57 -2.89
N MET A 24 1.05 12.97 -3.87
CA MET A 24 0.56 11.60 -3.77
C MET A 24 1.03 10.78 -4.96
N VAL A 25 1.63 9.64 -4.67
CA VAL A 25 1.98 8.66 -5.68
C VAL A 25 0.73 7.86 -6.05
N SER A 26 0.34 7.92 -7.33
CA SER A 26 -0.70 7.07 -7.90
C SER A 26 -0.05 5.97 -8.72
N TRP A 27 -0.12 4.75 -8.20
CA TRP A 27 0.47 3.60 -8.88
C TRP A 27 -0.34 3.18 -10.10
N ARG A 28 0.35 2.89 -11.18
CA ARG A 28 -0.24 2.21 -12.32
C ARG A 28 -0.48 0.75 -11.98
N ASN A 29 -1.68 0.23 -12.29
CA ASN A 29 -1.91 -1.21 -12.20
C ASN A 29 -1.06 -1.92 -13.27
N PRO A 30 -0.20 -2.88 -12.87
CA PRO A 30 0.59 -3.62 -13.82
C PRO A 30 -0.29 -4.52 -14.68
N ASP A 31 0.11 -4.69 -15.93
CA ASP A 31 -0.45 -5.65 -16.89
C ASP A 31 0.67 -6.60 -17.36
N PRO A 32 0.40 -7.65 -18.15
CA PRO A 32 1.41 -8.63 -18.56
C PRO A 32 2.66 -8.07 -19.22
N ARG A 33 2.60 -6.87 -19.79
CA ARG A 33 3.77 -6.17 -20.37
C ARG A 33 4.76 -5.69 -19.30
N HIS A 34 4.31 -5.61 -18.06
CA HIS A 34 5.07 -5.15 -16.90
C HIS A 34 5.58 -6.30 -16.03
N ARG A 35 5.64 -7.51 -16.58
CA ARG A 35 6.06 -8.73 -15.85
C ARG A 35 7.45 -8.63 -15.19
N GLU A 36 8.30 -7.78 -15.72
CA GLU A 36 9.65 -7.55 -15.19
C GLU A 36 9.70 -6.48 -14.08
N TRP A 37 8.55 -5.88 -13.75
CA TRP A 37 8.50 -4.91 -12.67
C TRP A 37 8.60 -5.60 -11.31
N GLY A 38 9.76 -5.50 -10.71
CA GLY A 38 10.03 -5.96 -9.35
C GLY A 38 10.18 -4.79 -8.38
N LEU A 39 10.61 -5.07 -7.16
CA LEU A 39 10.78 -4.06 -6.10
C LEU A 39 11.72 -2.93 -6.55
N SER A 40 12.76 -3.24 -7.33
CA SER A 40 13.69 -2.24 -7.88
C SER A 40 13.00 -1.21 -8.78
N SER A 41 12.01 -1.63 -9.58
CA SER A 41 11.23 -0.72 -10.44
C SER A 41 10.39 0.24 -9.61
N TYR A 42 9.79 -0.24 -8.51
CA TYR A 42 9.04 0.61 -7.59
C TYR A 42 9.95 1.59 -6.85
N VAL A 43 11.15 1.16 -6.43
CA VAL A 43 12.15 2.03 -5.78
C VAL A 43 12.60 3.13 -6.74
N GLN A 44 12.87 2.80 -8.00
CA GLN A 44 13.24 3.77 -9.03
C GLN A 44 12.13 4.79 -9.25
N ALA A 45 10.88 4.36 -9.40
CA ALA A 45 9.74 5.25 -9.56
C ALA A 45 9.55 6.19 -8.35
N LEU A 46 9.79 5.68 -7.12
CA LEU A 46 9.76 6.51 -5.92
C LEU A 46 10.92 7.50 -5.85
N GLU A 47 12.12 7.14 -6.32
CA GLU A 47 13.25 8.07 -6.42
C GLU A 47 12.96 9.18 -7.44
N GLU A 48 12.35 8.86 -8.58
CA GLU A 48 11.89 9.84 -9.57
C GLU A 48 10.81 10.78 -8.97
N ALA A 49 9.83 10.23 -8.26
CA ALA A 49 8.82 11.02 -7.56
C ALA A 49 9.44 11.94 -6.49
N LEU A 50 10.42 11.45 -5.73
CA LEU A 50 11.17 12.25 -4.76
C LEU A 50 11.89 13.42 -5.44
N ASN A 51 12.52 13.19 -6.58
CA ASN A 51 13.18 14.24 -7.36
C ASN A 51 12.17 15.29 -7.84
N ALA A 52 11.02 14.85 -8.37
CA ALA A 52 9.97 15.75 -8.82
C ALA A 52 9.41 16.59 -7.66
N CYS A 53 9.13 15.97 -6.52
CA CYS A 53 8.66 16.68 -5.32
C CYS A 53 9.67 17.75 -4.87
N ARG A 54 10.96 17.43 -4.83
CA ARG A 54 12.01 18.37 -4.46
C ARG A 54 12.12 19.54 -5.46
N SER A 55 12.07 19.24 -6.74
CA SER A 55 12.10 20.28 -7.79
C SER A 55 10.93 21.25 -7.66
N ILE A 56 9.71 20.73 -7.49
CA ILE A 56 8.49 21.56 -7.37
C ILE A 56 8.48 22.37 -6.07
N SER A 57 9.02 21.81 -4.97
CA SER A 57 9.04 22.46 -3.66
C SER A 57 10.25 23.40 -3.43
N GLY A 58 11.06 23.65 -4.44
CA GLY A 58 12.27 24.49 -4.31
C GLY A 58 13.40 23.76 -3.56
N ASN A 59 13.63 22.49 -3.89
CA ASN A 59 14.65 21.61 -3.31
C ASN A 59 14.51 21.33 -1.80
N ARG A 60 13.31 21.43 -1.26
CA ARG A 60 13.05 21.03 0.12
C ARG A 60 12.99 19.50 0.24
N ASP A 61 13.59 18.99 1.31
CA ASP A 61 13.54 17.56 1.60
C ASP A 61 12.15 17.20 2.15
N PRO A 62 11.40 16.29 1.51
CA PRO A 62 10.05 15.95 1.93
C PRO A 62 10.04 15.02 3.14
N ASN A 63 8.92 15.09 3.87
CA ASN A 63 8.52 14.04 4.79
C ASN A 63 7.80 12.94 3.98
N LEU A 64 8.18 11.70 4.18
CA LEU A 64 7.56 10.56 3.51
C LEU A 64 6.53 9.92 4.44
N MET A 65 5.42 9.46 3.84
CA MET A 65 4.43 8.66 4.54
C MET A 65 4.07 7.45 3.68
N GLY A 66 4.20 6.26 4.23
CA GLY A 66 3.89 5.01 3.55
C GLY A 66 2.94 4.16 4.38
N ALA A 67 1.87 3.68 3.77
CA ALA A 67 0.90 2.80 4.42
C ALA A 67 0.97 1.39 3.81
N CYS A 68 0.92 0.37 4.65
CA CYS A 68 0.91 -1.05 4.26
C CYS A 68 2.06 -1.38 3.30
N ALA A 69 1.79 -1.91 2.11
CA ALA A 69 2.80 -2.16 1.06
C ALA A 69 3.55 -0.88 0.63
N GLY A 70 2.92 0.29 0.76
CA GLY A 70 3.58 1.58 0.54
C GLY A 70 4.69 1.85 1.55
N GLY A 71 4.53 1.42 2.80
CA GLY A 71 5.60 1.48 3.80
C GLY A 71 6.78 0.57 3.45
N LEU A 72 6.49 -0.64 2.96
CA LEU A 72 7.55 -1.58 2.53
C LEU A 72 8.38 -1.00 1.38
N THR A 73 7.72 -0.44 0.34
CA THR A 73 8.43 0.19 -0.78
C THR A 73 9.19 1.44 -0.36
N MET A 74 8.66 2.19 0.60
CA MET A 74 9.33 3.35 1.19
C MET A 74 10.58 2.95 1.98
N ALA A 75 10.53 1.84 2.74
CA ALA A 75 11.70 1.31 3.44
C ALA A 75 12.79 0.87 2.45
N ALA A 76 12.40 0.22 1.35
CA ALA A 76 13.33 -0.15 0.28
C ALA A 76 13.96 1.08 -0.38
N LEU A 77 13.20 2.15 -0.63
CA LEU A 77 13.73 3.43 -1.10
C LEU A 77 14.77 4.00 -0.13
N GLN A 78 14.48 4.00 1.18
CA GLN A 78 15.41 4.51 2.17
C GLN A 78 16.71 3.70 2.21
N GLY A 79 16.63 2.35 2.15
CA GLY A 79 17.80 1.50 2.03
C GLY A 79 18.63 1.80 0.77
N HIS A 80 17.97 2.02 -0.36
CA HIS A 80 18.60 2.41 -1.62
C HIS A 80 19.29 3.78 -1.52
N LEU A 81 18.62 4.78 -0.95
CA LEU A 81 19.19 6.10 -0.73
C LEU A 81 20.35 6.07 0.28
N GLN A 82 20.27 5.23 1.30
CA GLN A 82 21.38 5.03 2.26
C GLN A 82 22.60 4.43 1.56
N ALA A 83 22.43 3.42 0.73
CA ALA A 83 23.52 2.83 -0.05
C ALA A 83 24.19 3.85 -0.98
N LYS A 84 23.43 4.81 -1.50
CA LYS A 84 23.93 5.95 -2.30
C LYS A 84 24.47 7.12 -1.47
N GLN A 85 24.46 7.04 -0.14
CA GLN A 85 24.79 8.15 0.78
C GLN A 85 23.91 9.39 0.58
N GLN A 86 22.64 9.19 0.18
CA GLN A 86 21.69 10.24 -0.16
C GLN A 86 20.46 10.26 0.77
N LEU A 87 20.47 9.53 1.87
CA LEU A 87 19.31 9.45 2.79
C LEU A 87 18.89 10.83 3.33
N ARG A 88 19.83 11.77 3.42
CA ARG A 88 19.57 13.17 3.81
C ARG A 88 18.52 13.89 2.92
N ARG A 89 18.20 13.35 1.73
CA ARG A 89 17.14 13.87 0.86
C ARG A 89 15.73 13.60 1.37
N VAL A 90 15.61 12.82 2.43
CA VAL A 90 14.36 12.54 3.14
C VAL A 90 14.46 13.12 4.53
N ARG A 91 13.54 14.03 4.89
CA ARG A 91 13.53 14.70 6.19
C ARG A 91 13.02 13.79 7.30
N SER A 92 11.95 13.06 7.05
CA SER A 92 11.38 12.07 7.97
C SER A 92 10.60 11.01 7.21
N ALA A 93 10.37 9.88 7.86
CA ALA A 93 9.54 8.81 7.32
C ALA A 93 8.53 8.35 8.37
N THR A 94 7.26 8.29 7.98
CA THR A 94 6.15 7.81 8.80
C THR A 94 5.60 6.54 8.19
N TYR A 95 5.58 5.46 8.96
CA TYR A 95 5.06 4.16 8.57
C TYR A 95 3.72 3.93 9.24
N LEU A 96 2.68 3.64 8.46
CA LEU A 96 1.35 3.33 8.93
C LEU A 96 1.00 1.90 8.55
N VAL A 97 0.61 1.09 9.51
CA VAL A 97 0.20 -0.32 9.33
C VAL A 97 1.14 -1.09 8.37
N SER A 98 2.44 -0.89 8.52
CA SER A 98 3.47 -1.43 7.63
C SER A 98 4.21 -2.57 8.32
N LEU A 99 4.20 -3.74 7.70
CA LEU A 99 4.96 -4.90 8.15
C LEU A 99 6.37 -4.82 7.56
N LEU A 100 7.35 -4.44 8.37
CA LEU A 100 8.76 -4.31 7.95
C LEU A 100 9.60 -5.54 8.30
N ASP A 101 9.14 -6.36 9.25
CA ASP A 101 9.74 -7.64 9.61
C ASP A 101 8.84 -8.79 9.14
N SER A 102 9.31 -9.54 8.15
CA SER A 102 8.58 -10.69 7.60
C SER A 102 8.55 -11.91 8.54
N LYS A 103 9.35 -11.90 9.60
CA LYS A 103 9.35 -12.95 10.62
C LYS A 103 8.30 -12.75 11.70
N PHE A 104 7.65 -11.57 11.71
CA PHE A 104 6.60 -11.28 12.66
C PHE A 104 5.35 -12.13 12.38
N GLU A 105 4.93 -12.91 13.38
CA GLU A 105 3.70 -13.68 13.28
C GLU A 105 2.49 -12.75 13.22
N SER A 106 1.68 -12.91 12.19
CA SER A 106 0.47 -12.12 11.97
C SER A 106 -0.64 -13.03 11.43
N PRO A 107 -1.91 -12.66 11.52
CA PRO A 107 -2.99 -13.41 10.89
C PRO A 107 -2.77 -13.66 9.38
N ALA A 108 -2.00 -12.80 8.72
CA ALA A 108 -1.63 -12.98 7.32
C ALA A 108 -0.68 -14.18 7.11
N SER A 109 0.07 -14.62 8.13
CA SER A 109 0.94 -15.78 8.03
C SER A 109 0.17 -17.09 7.82
N LEU A 110 -1.12 -17.15 8.18
CA LEU A 110 -2.00 -18.28 7.90
C LEU A 110 -2.20 -18.53 6.40
N PHE A 111 -2.00 -17.50 5.57
CA PHE A 111 -2.10 -17.57 4.11
C PHE A 111 -0.72 -17.65 3.44
N ALA A 112 0.34 -17.73 4.22
CA ALA A 112 1.73 -17.73 3.76
C ALA A 112 2.39 -19.12 3.88
N ASP A 113 1.58 -20.19 3.88
CA ASP A 113 2.13 -21.54 3.77
C ASP A 113 2.81 -21.74 2.40
N GLU A 114 3.82 -22.60 2.36
CA GLU A 114 4.65 -22.79 1.19
C GLU A 114 3.86 -23.23 -0.04
N GLN A 115 2.83 -24.05 0.13
CA GLN A 115 2.01 -24.54 -0.98
C GLN A 115 1.16 -23.40 -1.58
N THR A 116 0.58 -22.57 -0.74
CA THR A 116 -0.22 -21.39 -1.16
C THR A 116 0.67 -20.38 -1.89
N ILE A 117 1.87 -20.11 -1.35
CA ILE A 117 2.83 -19.19 -1.98
C ILE A 117 3.27 -19.74 -3.33
N GLU A 118 3.64 -21.01 -3.45
CA GLU A 118 4.05 -21.60 -4.72
C GLU A 118 2.91 -21.67 -5.74
N ALA A 119 1.68 -21.90 -5.31
CA ALA A 119 0.52 -21.84 -6.20
C ALA A 119 0.26 -20.40 -6.70
N ALA A 120 0.42 -19.39 -5.84
CA ALA A 120 0.31 -17.98 -6.22
C ALA A 120 1.41 -17.56 -7.19
N LYS A 121 2.67 -17.97 -6.92
CA LYS A 121 3.81 -17.74 -7.83
C LYS A 121 3.57 -18.33 -9.21
N ARG A 122 3.16 -19.60 -9.29
CA ARG A 122 2.87 -20.26 -10.57
C ARG A 122 1.81 -19.52 -11.38
N ARG A 123 0.70 -19.11 -10.74
CA ARG A 123 -0.37 -18.34 -11.39
C ARG A 123 0.11 -16.97 -11.85
N SER A 124 0.84 -16.26 -10.99
CA SER A 124 1.43 -14.96 -11.32
C SER A 124 2.42 -15.09 -12.49
N TYR A 125 3.24 -16.13 -12.50
CA TYR A 125 4.18 -16.39 -13.57
C TYR A 125 3.50 -16.65 -14.91
N GLN A 126 2.41 -17.44 -14.91
CA GLN A 126 1.62 -17.72 -16.11
C GLN A 126 0.92 -16.46 -16.65
N ARG A 127 0.39 -15.61 -15.78
CA ARG A 127 -0.30 -14.37 -16.13
C ARG A 127 0.65 -13.19 -16.39
N GLY A 128 1.88 -13.29 -15.94
CA GLY A 128 2.88 -12.23 -15.98
C GLY A 128 2.74 -11.17 -14.89
N VAL A 129 1.69 -11.20 -14.10
CA VAL A 129 1.44 -10.28 -12.98
C VAL A 129 0.64 -10.95 -11.87
N LEU A 130 0.73 -10.42 -10.65
CA LEU A 130 -0.21 -10.77 -9.59
C LEU A 130 -1.52 -10.00 -9.80
N ASP A 131 -2.61 -10.75 -9.99
CA ASP A 131 -3.93 -10.18 -10.24
C ASP A 131 -4.48 -9.49 -8.97
N GLY A 132 -4.88 -8.23 -9.10
CA GLY A 132 -5.49 -7.47 -8.01
C GLY A 132 -6.78 -8.10 -7.47
N GLY A 133 -7.53 -8.85 -8.28
CA GLY A 133 -8.71 -9.60 -7.84
C GLY A 133 -8.35 -10.78 -6.92
N GLU A 134 -7.19 -11.39 -7.08
CA GLU A 134 -6.70 -12.41 -6.14
C GLU A 134 -6.32 -11.80 -4.79
N VAL A 135 -5.65 -10.66 -4.81
CA VAL A 135 -5.31 -9.91 -3.60
C VAL A 135 -6.58 -9.45 -2.87
N ALA A 136 -7.58 -8.94 -3.58
CA ALA A 136 -8.85 -8.53 -2.99
C ALA A 136 -9.59 -9.69 -2.32
N ARG A 137 -9.53 -10.90 -2.90
CA ARG A 137 -10.11 -12.11 -2.27
C ARG A 137 -9.40 -12.47 -0.98
N ILE A 138 -8.08 -12.40 -0.92
CA ILE A 138 -7.33 -12.65 0.32
C ILE A 138 -7.78 -11.67 1.40
N PHE A 139 -7.88 -10.37 1.11
CA PHE A 139 -8.39 -9.37 2.06
C PHE A 139 -9.82 -9.67 2.52
N ALA A 140 -10.71 -10.10 1.63
CA ALA A 140 -12.07 -10.47 1.99
C ALA A 140 -12.11 -11.67 2.97
N TRP A 141 -11.22 -12.66 2.78
CA TRP A 141 -11.10 -13.79 3.68
C TRP A 141 -10.44 -13.48 5.02
N MET A 142 -9.61 -12.46 5.09
CA MET A 142 -8.98 -12.04 6.37
C MET A 142 -10.00 -11.43 7.35
N ARG A 143 -11.06 -10.81 6.85
CA ARG A 143 -12.10 -10.16 7.70
C ARG A 143 -13.52 -10.46 7.18
N PRO A 144 -13.91 -11.73 7.14
CA PRO A 144 -15.20 -12.12 6.56
C PRO A 144 -16.39 -11.58 7.34
N ASN A 145 -16.26 -11.44 8.67
CA ASN A 145 -17.33 -10.89 9.50
C ASN A 145 -17.61 -9.43 9.15
N ASP A 146 -16.58 -8.61 8.99
CA ASP A 146 -16.73 -7.18 8.74
C ASP A 146 -17.13 -6.88 7.29
N LEU A 147 -16.59 -7.64 6.32
CA LEU A 147 -16.74 -7.36 4.89
C LEU A 147 -17.93 -8.09 4.25
N ILE A 148 -18.37 -9.22 4.81
CA ILE A 148 -19.41 -10.06 4.25
C ILE A 148 -20.58 -10.24 5.22
N TRP A 149 -20.33 -10.90 6.35
CA TRP A 149 -21.41 -11.32 7.25
C TRP A 149 -22.13 -10.17 7.92
N ASN A 150 -21.41 -9.12 8.31
CA ASN A 150 -22.01 -7.95 8.94
C ASN A 150 -22.99 -7.24 7.98
N TYR A 151 -22.64 -7.12 6.71
CA TYR A 151 -23.52 -6.57 5.69
C TYR A 151 -24.68 -7.51 5.38
N TRP A 152 -24.43 -8.80 5.26
CA TRP A 152 -25.46 -9.79 5.02
C TRP A 152 -26.52 -9.80 6.13
N VAL A 153 -26.09 -9.90 7.38
CA VAL A 153 -27.00 -9.95 8.53
C VAL A 153 -27.71 -8.62 8.73
N ASN A 154 -26.99 -7.52 8.81
CA ASN A 154 -27.61 -6.23 9.14
C ASN A 154 -28.42 -5.67 7.97
N ASN A 155 -27.89 -5.64 6.77
CA ASN A 155 -28.54 -5.00 5.64
C ASN A 155 -29.62 -5.91 5.03
N TYR A 156 -29.25 -7.15 4.68
CA TYR A 156 -30.17 -8.04 4.00
C TYR A 156 -31.20 -8.68 4.91
N LEU A 157 -30.79 -9.26 6.05
CA LEU A 157 -31.73 -9.97 6.94
C LEU A 157 -32.47 -9.03 7.89
N LEU A 158 -31.84 -8.02 8.44
CA LEU A 158 -32.43 -7.13 9.45
C LEU A 158 -32.89 -5.78 8.88
N GLY A 159 -32.62 -5.47 7.61
CA GLY A 159 -32.98 -4.18 7.00
C GLY A 159 -32.32 -2.96 7.65
N LYS A 160 -31.22 -3.15 8.39
CA LYS A 160 -30.50 -2.10 9.08
C LYS A 160 -29.32 -1.62 8.27
N THR A 161 -28.98 -0.34 8.39
CA THR A 161 -27.72 0.15 7.83
C THR A 161 -26.57 -0.42 8.64
N PRO A 162 -25.64 -1.19 8.05
CA PRO A 162 -24.48 -1.71 8.77
C PRO A 162 -23.59 -0.56 9.23
N PRO A 163 -22.86 -0.73 10.34
CA PRO A 163 -21.88 0.27 10.77
C PRO A 163 -20.83 0.49 9.68
N ALA A 164 -20.33 1.70 9.58
CA ALA A 164 -19.25 2.02 8.65
C ALA A 164 -18.04 1.13 8.96
N PHE A 165 -17.49 0.49 7.93
CA PHE A 165 -16.28 -0.29 8.07
C PHE A 165 -15.10 0.63 8.34
N ASP A 166 -14.49 0.50 9.52
CA ASP A 166 -13.26 1.21 9.84
C ASP A 166 -12.05 0.39 9.37
N ILE A 167 -11.37 0.92 8.38
CA ILE A 167 -10.22 0.27 7.74
C ILE A 167 -8.96 0.30 8.62
N LEU A 168 -8.99 1.08 9.70
CA LEU A 168 -7.84 1.27 10.60
C LEU A 168 -7.84 0.32 11.82
N TYR A 169 -8.93 -0.46 12.03
CA TYR A 169 -9.03 -1.44 13.11
C TYR A 169 -9.00 -2.86 12.61
#